data_a64efbd90238ac54fe9cc8df9d1ec2c3
#
_entry.id   a64efbd90238ac54fe9cc8df9d1ec2c3
#
_cell.length_a   1.000
_cell.length_b   1.000
_cell.length_c   1.000
_cell.angle_alpha   90.00
_cell.angle_beta   90.00
_cell.angle_gamma   90.00
#
_symmetry.space_group_name_H-M   'P 1'
#
loop_
_entity.id
_entity.type
_entity.pdbx_description
1 polymer ?
#
loop_
_entity_poly.entity_id
_entity_poly.type
_entity_poly.pdbx_seq_one_letter_code
_entity_poly.pdbx_strand_id
1 'polypeptide(L)'
;MIISTHKISEGITLTTRSPSGGKKRPAIILCHGFCGIREILLPQFAEVFTQAGFVTITFDYRGFGDSDGERGRLIPEMQIDDIVTVINWAKEQPFIDKERVGLWGTSLGGGHVFGAAVKGGGVKCIVSQLAFADGEKNITHHMSSEEKKEFISTLEKLDAVKKASGREKFVSITRVLNDNESKKFFEENRTQYPDMDIKIPFLTVKEMLDYKPVQYAAQVTCPSLIVVAEKDTVNPKEQGIELYNSVMH
;
A
#
# COMPACT_ATOMS: atom_id res chain seq x y z
N MET A 1 -20.76 11.94 -11.97
CA MET A 1 -19.73 11.64 -10.94
C MET A 1 -19.24 12.97 -10.37
N ILE A 2 -19.14 13.07 -9.06
CA ILE A 2 -18.62 14.23 -8.33
C ILE A 2 -17.22 13.84 -7.84
N ILE A 3 -16.22 14.67 -8.13
CA ILE A 3 -14.84 14.46 -7.70
C ILE A 3 -14.45 15.61 -6.77
N SER A 4 -13.86 15.30 -5.62
CA SER A 4 -13.41 16.29 -4.65
C SER A 4 -12.12 15.83 -3.98
N THR A 5 -11.20 16.76 -3.80
CA THR A 5 -9.93 16.52 -3.09
C THR A 5 -10.00 17.14 -1.71
N HIS A 6 -9.48 16.44 -0.71
CA HIS A 6 -9.51 16.83 0.69
C HIS A 6 -8.13 16.62 1.31
N LYS A 7 -7.74 17.51 2.21
CA LYS A 7 -6.63 17.29 3.12
C LYS A 7 -7.21 17.03 4.50
N ILE A 8 -6.87 15.89 5.08
CA ILE A 8 -7.44 15.39 6.33
C ILE A 8 -6.40 15.35 7.45
N SER A 9 -6.77 14.80 8.61
CA SER A 9 -5.83 14.61 9.72
C SER A 9 -4.55 13.89 9.29
N GLU A 10 -3.48 14.08 10.03
CA GLU A 10 -2.12 13.60 9.70
C GLU A 10 -1.57 14.19 8.39
N GLY A 11 -2.21 15.21 7.81
CA GLY A 11 -1.81 15.82 6.56
C GLY A 11 -1.99 14.94 5.33
N ILE A 12 -2.85 13.92 5.42
CA ILE A 12 -3.14 13.01 4.30
C ILE A 12 -4.01 13.72 3.27
N THR A 13 -3.61 13.67 2.02
CA THR A 13 -4.40 14.16 0.88
C THR A 13 -5.09 12.99 0.20
N LEU A 14 -6.41 13.13 -0.01
CA LEU A 14 -7.23 12.12 -0.64
C LEU A 14 -8.17 12.72 -1.69
N THR A 15 -8.59 11.91 -2.64
CA THR A 15 -9.60 12.25 -3.65
C THR A 15 -10.77 11.30 -3.54
N THR A 16 -11.98 11.86 -3.41
CA THR A 16 -13.23 11.11 -3.45
C THR A 16 -13.84 11.17 -4.83
N ARG A 17 -14.43 10.07 -5.28
CA ARG A 17 -15.31 10.01 -6.44
C ARG A 17 -16.64 9.44 -6.02
N SER A 18 -17.72 10.18 -6.25
CA SER A 18 -19.07 9.80 -5.81
C SER A 18 -20.04 9.81 -6.97
N PRO A 19 -20.95 8.82 -7.09
CA PRO A 19 -22.08 8.91 -7.99
C PRO A 19 -22.97 10.09 -7.66
N SER A 20 -23.56 10.73 -8.66
CA SER A 20 -24.56 11.79 -8.43
C SER A 20 -25.80 11.24 -7.70
N GLY A 21 -26.52 12.09 -6.93
CA GLY A 21 -27.84 11.76 -6.39
C GLY A 21 -27.96 11.52 -4.89
N GLY A 22 -27.20 12.20 -4.02
CA GLY A 22 -27.52 12.51 -2.60
C GLY A 22 -27.79 11.38 -1.61
N LYS A 23 -27.80 10.11 -2.00
CA LYS A 23 -28.01 8.96 -1.09
C LYS A 23 -26.67 8.51 -0.51
N LYS A 24 -26.68 8.04 0.74
CA LYS A 24 -25.55 7.34 1.34
C LYS A 24 -25.21 6.09 0.55
N ARG A 25 -23.93 5.88 0.28
CA ARG A 25 -23.44 4.78 -0.54
C ARG A 25 -22.33 3.99 0.15
N PRO A 26 -22.16 2.71 -0.16
CA PRO A 26 -20.98 1.98 0.28
C PRO A 26 -19.73 2.64 -0.28
N ALA A 27 -18.62 2.54 0.44
CA ALA A 27 -17.34 3.10 0.03
C ALA A 27 -16.27 2.03 -0.16
N ILE A 28 -15.37 2.27 -1.11
CA ILE A 28 -14.15 1.49 -1.32
C ILE A 28 -12.96 2.45 -1.19
N ILE A 29 -12.06 2.16 -0.26
CA ILE A 29 -10.79 2.85 -0.10
C ILE A 29 -9.73 2.06 -0.89
N LEU A 30 -9.05 2.73 -1.83
CA LEU A 30 -8.04 2.14 -2.69
C LEU A 30 -6.66 2.47 -2.15
N CYS A 31 -5.89 1.43 -1.81
CA CYS A 31 -4.58 1.49 -1.19
C CYS A 31 -3.49 1.19 -2.21
N HIS A 32 -2.60 2.15 -2.45
CA HIS A 32 -1.56 2.04 -3.45
C HIS A 32 -0.43 1.08 -3.03
N GLY A 33 0.33 0.58 -4.02
CA GLY A 33 1.54 -0.18 -3.82
C GLY A 33 2.75 0.67 -3.44
N PHE A 34 3.92 0.07 -3.56
CA PHE A 34 5.21 0.66 -3.15
C PHE A 34 5.46 2.02 -3.79
N CYS A 35 5.59 3.06 -2.97
CA CYS A 35 5.84 4.45 -3.38
C CYS A 35 4.84 5.04 -4.40
N GLY A 36 3.68 4.44 -4.56
CA GLY A 36 2.66 4.94 -5.47
C GLY A 36 1.93 6.16 -4.93
N ILE A 37 1.35 6.93 -5.84
CA ILE A 37 0.56 8.13 -5.55
C ILE A 37 -0.88 7.97 -6.05
N ARG A 38 -1.83 8.66 -5.44
CA ARG A 38 -3.28 8.53 -5.71
C ARG A 38 -3.71 8.82 -7.16
N GLU A 39 -2.86 9.52 -7.91
CA GLU A 39 -3.18 9.95 -9.27
C GLU A 39 -2.77 8.96 -10.36
N ILE A 40 -1.99 7.94 -9.99
CA ILE A 40 -1.54 6.94 -10.96
C ILE A 40 -2.18 5.58 -10.66
N LEU A 41 -2.54 4.84 -11.69
CA LEU A 41 -3.15 3.50 -11.65
C LEU A 41 -4.53 3.48 -10.96
N LEU A 42 -4.64 3.94 -9.72
CA LEU A 42 -5.88 3.88 -8.92
C LEU A 42 -7.09 4.59 -9.52
N PRO A 43 -6.97 5.74 -10.23
CA PRO A 43 -8.13 6.42 -10.82
C PRO A 43 -8.94 5.54 -11.76
N GLN A 44 -8.31 4.67 -12.54
CA GLN A 44 -9.00 3.77 -13.47
C GLN A 44 -9.89 2.77 -12.72
N PHE A 45 -9.41 2.17 -11.65
CA PHE A 45 -10.20 1.30 -10.79
C PHE A 45 -11.31 2.09 -10.06
N ALA A 46 -10.96 3.27 -9.53
CA ALA A 46 -11.90 4.11 -8.81
C ALA A 46 -13.08 4.53 -9.69
N GLU A 47 -12.85 4.86 -10.95
CA GLU A 47 -13.92 5.19 -11.92
C GLU A 47 -14.88 4.04 -12.14
N VAL A 48 -14.36 2.82 -12.40
CA VAL A 48 -15.17 1.62 -12.61
C VAL A 48 -16.02 1.33 -11.36
N PHE A 49 -15.44 1.38 -10.18
CA PHE A 49 -16.18 1.17 -8.94
C PHE A 49 -17.21 2.28 -8.68
N THR A 50 -16.90 3.52 -9.05
CA THR A 50 -17.86 4.63 -8.91
C THR A 50 -19.03 4.45 -9.87
N GLN A 51 -18.79 4.01 -11.10
CA GLN A 51 -19.86 3.68 -12.07
C GLN A 51 -20.73 2.51 -11.56
N ALA A 52 -20.15 1.57 -10.82
CA ALA A 52 -20.89 0.49 -10.16
C ALA A 52 -21.68 0.95 -8.91
N GLY A 53 -21.60 2.22 -8.54
CA GLY A 53 -22.41 2.81 -7.47
C GLY A 53 -21.75 3.01 -6.13
N PHE A 54 -20.44 2.77 -6.02
CA PHE A 54 -19.67 3.01 -4.81
C PHE A 54 -19.16 4.46 -4.74
N VAL A 55 -18.95 4.96 -3.54
CA VAL A 55 -17.99 6.06 -3.31
C VAL A 55 -16.60 5.46 -3.32
N THR A 56 -15.68 6.05 -4.06
CA THR A 56 -14.29 5.60 -4.06
C THR A 56 -13.38 6.66 -3.49
N ILE A 57 -12.35 6.23 -2.76
CA ILE A 57 -11.37 7.08 -2.11
C ILE A 57 -9.99 6.60 -2.52
N THR A 58 -9.23 7.46 -3.20
CA THR A 58 -7.80 7.27 -3.45
C THR A 58 -7.04 8.29 -2.62
N PHE A 59 -5.87 7.96 -2.08
CA PHE A 59 -5.12 8.85 -1.20
C PHE A 59 -3.61 8.64 -1.37
N ASP A 60 -2.85 9.65 -0.96
CA ASP A 60 -1.40 9.55 -0.85
C ASP A 60 -1.03 9.20 0.59
N TYR A 61 -0.15 8.22 0.76
CA TYR A 61 0.47 7.95 2.06
C TYR A 61 1.33 9.13 2.51
N ARG A 62 1.51 9.31 3.82
CA ARG A 62 2.44 10.32 4.35
C ARG A 62 3.82 10.19 3.71
N GLY A 63 4.40 11.33 3.31
CA GLY A 63 5.69 11.39 2.62
C GLY A 63 5.63 11.19 1.11
N PHE A 64 4.43 10.96 0.53
CA PHE A 64 4.24 10.75 -0.91
C PHE A 64 3.17 11.70 -1.46
N GLY A 65 3.19 11.92 -2.79
CA GLY A 65 2.24 12.79 -3.49
C GLY A 65 2.06 14.16 -2.80
N ASP A 66 0.83 14.57 -2.57
CA ASP A 66 0.47 15.82 -1.89
C ASP A 66 0.29 15.68 -0.37
N SER A 67 0.50 14.49 0.19
CA SER A 67 0.44 14.29 1.64
C SER A 67 1.68 14.85 2.34
N ASP A 68 1.47 15.33 3.57
CA ASP A 68 2.55 15.80 4.44
C ASP A 68 3.45 14.64 4.91
N GLY A 69 4.48 14.96 5.66
CA GLY A 69 5.43 13.99 6.21
C GLY A 69 6.80 14.04 5.55
N GLU A 70 7.71 13.23 6.05
CA GLU A 70 9.06 13.15 5.51
C GLU A 70 9.05 12.51 4.11
N ARG A 71 9.48 13.27 3.11
CA ARG A 71 9.44 12.83 1.70
C ARG A 71 10.20 11.53 1.48
N GLY A 72 9.48 10.56 0.91
CA GLY A 72 10.01 9.24 0.58
C GLY A 72 10.16 8.29 1.77
N ARG A 73 9.74 8.68 2.97
CA ARG A 73 9.77 7.81 4.16
C ARG A 73 8.64 6.78 4.09
N LEU A 74 8.99 5.54 3.73
CA LEU A 74 8.07 4.41 3.71
C LEU A 74 8.33 3.51 4.92
N ILE A 75 7.35 3.41 5.79
CA ILE A 75 7.29 2.49 6.94
C ILE A 75 5.94 1.78 6.86
N PRO A 76 5.88 0.45 6.70
CA PRO A 76 4.63 -0.29 6.52
C PRO A 76 3.57 0.00 7.60
N GLU A 77 3.96 0.02 8.87
CA GLU A 77 3.06 0.31 9.98
C GLU A 77 2.47 1.73 9.90
N MET A 78 3.27 2.73 9.52
CA MET A 78 2.80 4.10 9.32
C MET A 78 1.78 4.16 8.17
N GLN A 79 2.00 3.43 7.08
CA GLN A 79 1.06 3.38 5.96
C GLN A 79 -0.24 2.65 6.33
N ILE A 80 -0.19 1.63 7.18
CA ILE A 80 -1.39 1.00 7.74
C ILE A 80 -2.18 2.02 8.60
N ASP A 81 -1.50 2.80 9.43
CA ASP A 81 -2.14 3.84 10.25
C ASP A 81 -2.75 4.96 9.36
N ASP A 82 -2.13 5.28 8.23
CA ASP A 82 -2.69 6.20 7.23
C ASP A 82 -4.02 5.66 6.67
N ILE A 83 -4.08 4.37 6.33
CA ILE A 83 -5.33 3.74 5.88
C ILE A 83 -6.40 3.81 6.97
N VAL A 84 -6.05 3.56 8.23
CA VAL A 84 -6.97 3.67 9.37
C VAL A 84 -7.51 5.11 9.52
N THR A 85 -6.66 6.11 9.32
CA THR A 85 -7.06 7.52 9.31
C THR A 85 -8.08 7.80 8.20
N VAL A 86 -7.84 7.27 7.00
CA VAL A 86 -8.78 7.40 5.87
C VAL A 86 -10.09 6.65 6.13
N ILE A 87 -10.06 5.46 6.75
CA ILE A 87 -11.26 4.71 7.16
C ILE A 87 -12.12 5.54 8.13
N ASN A 88 -11.49 6.13 9.14
CA ASN A 88 -12.20 6.94 10.15
C ASN A 88 -12.82 8.17 9.51
N TRP A 89 -12.07 8.89 8.70
CA TRP A 89 -12.58 10.02 7.94
C TRP A 89 -13.77 9.63 7.05
N ALA A 90 -13.67 8.51 6.32
CA ALA A 90 -14.74 8.04 5.44
C ALA A 90 -16.04 7.76 6.20
N LYS A 91 -15.95 7.16 7.38
CA LYS A 91 -17.13 6.86 8.24
C LYS A 91 -17.86 8.11 8.74
N GLU A 92 -17.18 9.24 8.81
CA GLU A 92 -17.76 10.54 9.23
C GLU A 92 -18.46 11.27 8.08
N GLN A 93 -18.27 10.86 6.83
CA GLN A 93 -18.84 11.58 5.69
C GLN A 93 -20.34 11.34 5.54
N PRO A 94 -21.14 12.41 5.35
CA PRO A 94 -22.61 12.30 5.29
C PRO A 94 -23.11 11.52 4.06
N PHE A 95 -22.31 11.40 3.02
CA PHE A 95 -22.63 10.70 1.76
C PHE A 95 -22.13 9.23 1.74
N ILE A 96 -21.42 8.80 2.78
CA ILE A 96 -20.92 7.42 2.92
C ILE A 96 -21.79 6.67 3.92
N ASP A 97 -22.12 5.42 3.59
CA ASP A 97 -22.69 4.48 4.55
C ASP A 97 -21.55 3.87 5.38
N LYS A 98 -21.41 4.35 6.60
CA LYS A 98 -20.34 3.93 7.52
C LYS A 98 -20.32 2.44 7.84
N GLU A 99 -21.47 1.75 7.65
CA GLU A 99 -21.59 0.32 7.86
C GLU A 99 -21.20 -0.49 6.62
N ARG A 100 -20.84 0.16 5.51
CA ARG A 100 -20.47 -0.49 4.24
C ARG A 100 -19.19 0.10 3.64
N VAL A 101 -18.09 0.01 4.40
CA VAL A 101 -16.74 0.43 3.96
C VAL A 101 -15.91 -0.81 3.70
N GLY A 102 -15.37 -0.92 2.49
CA GLY A 102 -14.42 -1.95 2.07
C GLY A 102 -13.06 -1.36 1.70
N LEU A 103 -12.04 -2.21 1.69
CA LEU A 103 -10.69 -1.87 1.26
C LEU A 103 -10.34 -2.64 0.00
N TRP A 104 -9.65 -1.99 -0.92
CA TRP A 104 -9.00 -2.60 -2.05
C TRP A 104 -7.54 -2.16 -2.08
N GLY A 105 -6.60 -3.08 -2.12
CA GLY A 105 -5.18 -2.75 -2.17
C GLY A 105 -4.43 -3.57 -3.21
N THR A 106 -3.37 -2.98 -3.78
CA THR A 106 -2.52 -3.66 -4.75
C THR A 106 -1.07 -3.68 -4.28
N SER A 107 -0.35 -4.77 -4.54
CA SER A 107 1.05 -4.97 -4.18
C SER A 107 1.26 -4.75 -2.66
N LEU A 108 2.13 -3.84 -2.24
CA LEU A 108 2.32 -3.47 -0.84
C LEU A 108 1.00 -3.04 -0.17
N GLY A 109 0.16 -2.23 -0.86
CA GLY A 109 -1.17 -1.86 -0.37
C GLY A 109 -2.11 -3.06 -0.21
N GLY A 110 -1.93 -4.10 -1.04
CA GLY A 110 -2.62 -5.38 -0.88
C GLY A 110 -2.24 -6.13 0.40
N GLY A 111 -1.01 -5.96 0.87
CA GLY A 111 -0.59 -6.42 2.20
C GLY A 111 -1.16 -5.55 3.33
N HIS A 112 -1.19 -4.23 3.13
CA HIS A 112 -1.65 -3.27 4.15
C HIS A 112 -3.14 -3.39 4.49
N VAL A 113 -4.00 -3.80 3.53
CA VAL A 113 -5.44 -3.92 3.81
C VAL A 113 -5.76 -4.90 4.94
N PHE A 114 -4.93 -5.93 5.14
CA PHE A 114 -5.09 -6.86 6.27
C PHE A 114 -4.85 -6.14 7.62
N GLY A 115 -3.71 -5.44 7.75
CA GLY A 115 -3.40 -4.68 8.96
C GLY A 115 -4.42 -3.57 9.24
N ALA A 116 -4.84 -2.86 8.20
CA ALA A 116 -5.84 -1.80 8.31
C ALA A 116 -7.23 -2.33 8.68
N ALA A 117 -7.63 -3.51 8.19
CA ALA A 117 -8.90 -4.13 8.58
C ALA A 117 -8.90 -4.54 10.06
N VAL A 118 -7.77 -5.04 10.56
CA VAL A 118 -7.61 -5.41 11.98
C VAL A 118 -7.61 -4.18 12.88
N LYS A 119 -6.79 -3.15 12.56
CA LYS A 119 -6.63 -1.95 13.39
C LYS A 119 -7.82 -0.99 13.30
N GLY A 120 -8.37 -0.76 12.10
CA GLY A 120 -9.40 0.25 11.84
C GLY A 120 -10.82 -0.16 12.25
N GLY A 121 -11.05 -1.44 12.42
CA GLY A 121 -12.34 -2.02 12.82
C GLY A 121 -13.50 -1.70 11.85
N GLY A 122 -14.49 -2.58 11.79
CA GLY A 122 -15.74 -2.36 11.04
C GLY A 122 -15.59 -2.30 9.51
N VAL A 123 -14.42 -2.69 8.95
CA VAL A 123 -14.25 -2.95 7.52
C VAL A 123 -15.07 -4.18 7.15
N LYS A 124 -15.85 -4.09 6.07
CA LYS A 124 -16.83 -5.15 5.71
C LYS A 124 -16.28 -6.18 4.75
N CYS A 125 -15.29 -5.83 3.97
CA CYS A 125 -14.56 -6.75 3.10
C CYS A 125 -13.23 -6.14 2.67
N ILE A 126 -12.30 -6.99 2.28
CA ILE A 126 -11.03 -6.58 1.69
C ILE A 126 -10.79 -7.28 0.36
N VAL A 127 -10.12 -6.58 -0.55
CA VAL A 127 -9.54 -7.15 -1.76
C VAL A 127 -8.04 -6.91 -1.70
N SER A 128 -7.27 -7.98 -1.69
CA SER A 128 -5.81 -7.98 -1.72
C SER A 128 -5.33 -8.47 -3.08
N GLN A 129 -4.80 -7.58 -3.90
CA GLN A 129 -4.34 -7.89 -5.25
C GLN A 129 -2.82 -7.87 -5.30
N LEU A 130 -2.21 -8.95 -5.82
CA LEU A 130 -0.77 -9.07 -6.09
C LEU A 130 0.10 -8.75 -4.84
N ALA A 131 -0.35 -9.19 -3.67
CA ALA A 131 0.34 -8.94 -2.40
C ALA A 131 1.31 -10.08 -2.05
N PHE A 132 2.23 -9.77 -1.14
CA PHE A 132 3.09 -10.77 -0.50
C PHE A 132 2.65 -11.04 0.95
N ALA A 133 3.01 -12.22 1.46
CA ALA A 133 2.71 -12.66 2.82
C ALA A 133 3.83 -12.31 3.82
N ASP A 134 5.07 -12.44 3.36
CA ASP A 134 6.29 -12.29 4.16
C ASP A 134 7.34 -11.54 3.34
N GLY A 135 7.70 -10.33 3.80
CA GLY A 135 8.63 -9.46 3.09
C GLY A 135 10.03 -10.05 2.97
N GLU A 136 10.51 -10.76 3.99
CA GLU A 136 11.81 -11.42 3.92
C GLU A 136 11.83 -12.50 2.84
N LYS A 137 10.83 -13.39 2.84
CA LYS A 137 10.69 -14.42 1.80
C LYS A 137 10.56 -13.77 0.42
N ASN A 138 9.74 -12.71 0.30
CA ASN A 138 9.50 -12.04 -0.97
C ASN A 138 10.75 -11.38 -1.56
N ILE A 139 11.54 -10.71 -0.73
CA ILE A 139 12.74 -10.00 -1.19
C ILE A 139 13.90 -10.98 -1.46
N THR A 140 14.00 -12.05 -0.69
CA THR A 140 15.17 -12.94 -0.72
C THR A 140 14.95 -14.27 -1.44
N HIS A 141 13.79 -14.51 -2.06
CA HIS A 141 13.43 -15.80 -2.66
C HIS A 141 14.38 -16.26 -3.77
N HIS A 142 15.08 -15.33 -4.41
CA HIS A 142 16.05 -15.61 -5.49
C HIS A 142 17.51 -15.66 -5.02
N MET A 143 17.76 -15.45 -3.71
CA MET A 143 19.11 -15.41 -3.14
C MET A 143 19.51 -16.78 -2.60
N SER A 144 20.79 -17.14 -2.75
CA SER A 144 21.38 -18.23 -1.99
C SER A 144 21.42 -17.90 -0.49
N SER A 145 21.66 -18.90 0.34
CA SER A 145 21.76 -18.68 1.79
C SER A 145 22.89 -17.72 2.17
N GLU A 146 24.00 -17.77 1.45
CA GLU A 146 25.17 -16.92 1.64
C GLU A 146 24.86 -15.47 1.23
N GLU A 147 24.28 -15.27 0.03
CA GLU A 147 23.87 -13.94 -0.46
C GLU A 147 22.86 -13.29 0.48
N LYS A 148 21.85 -14.05 0.94
CA LYS A 148 20.86 -13.58 1.91
C LYS A 148 21.51 -13.12 3.21
N LYS A 149 22.44 -13.91 3.76
CA LYS A 149 23.17 -13.57 4.99
C LYS A 149 24.00 -12.29 4.82
N GLU A 150 24.71 -12.16 3.72
CA GLU A 150 25.51 -10.97 3.41
C GLU A 150 24.64 -9.73 3.23
N PHE A 151 23.50 -9.88 2.53
CA PHE A 151 22.52 -8.82 2.32
C PHE A 151 21.94 -8.30 3.64
N ILE A 152 21.46 -9.19 4.51
CA ILE A 152 20.93 -8.82 5.83
C ILE A 152 22.01 -8.14 6.68
N SER A 153 23.23 -8.72 6.73
CA SER A 153 24.36 -8.12 7.47
C SER A 153 24.69 -6.71 6.98
N THR A 154 24.57 -6.47 5.69
CA THR A 154 24.79 -5.14 5.09
C THR A 154 23.73 -4.13 5.56
N LEU A 155 22.46 -4.54 5.58
CA LEU A 155 21.37 -3.69 6.09
C LEU A 155 21.53 -3.39 7.58
N GLU A 156 21.93 -4.36 8.39
CA GLU A 156 22.22 -4.17 9.83
C GLU A 156 23.35 -3.17 10.08
N LYS A 157 24.42 -3.24 9.29
CA LYS A 157 25.53 -2.27 9.36
C LYS A 157 25.06 -0.86 9.00
N LEU A 158 24.24 -0.71 7.98
CA LEU A 158 23.68 0.59 7.60
C LEU A 158 22.73 1.14 8.66
N ASP A 159 21.92 0.30 9.26
CA ASP A 159 21.03 0.67 10.37
C ASP A 159 21.82 1.11 11.61
N ALA A 160 22.90 0.41 11.95
CA ALA A 160 23.81 0.80 13.03
C ALA A 160 24.46 2.18 12.77
N VAL A 161 24.88 2.45 11.52
CA VAL A 161 25.41 3.78 11.14
C VAL A 161 24.34 4.86 11.27
N LYS A 162 23.11 4.59 10.83
CA LYS A 162 21.98 5.53 11.00
C LYS A 162 21.73 5.83 12.48
N LYS A 163 21.67 4.80 13.32
CA LYS A 163 21.46 4.95 14.78
C LYS A 163 22.57 5.75 15.45
N ALA A 164 23.82 5.54 15.06
CA ALA A 164 24.99 6.19 15.67
C ALA A 164 25.20 7.63 15.20
N SER A 165 24.85 7.99 13.97
CA SER A 165 25.24 9.27 13.34
C SER A 165 24.08 10.05 12.69
N GLY A 166 22.87 9.49 12.65
CA GLY A 166 21.73 10.07 11.91
C GLY A 166 21.91 10.03 10.39
N ARG A 167 23.04 9.55 9.86
CA ARG A 167 23.29 9.49 8.42
C ARG A 167 22.56 8.32 7.77
N GLU A 168 21.82 8.62 6.71
CA GLU A 168 21.05 7.63 5.96
C GLU A 168 21.32 7.79 4.46
N LYS A 169 21.38 6.67 3.75
CA LYS A 169 21.59 6.64 2.31
C LYS A 169 20.24 6.68 1.58
N PHE A 170 20.05 7.65 0.70
CA PHE A 170 18.88 7.74 -0.17
C PHE A 170 19.19 7.23 -1.57
N VAL A 171 18.23 6.51 -2.15
CA VAL A 171 18.33 5.90 -3.49
C VAL A 171 17.06 6.16 -4.29
N SER A 172 17.13 6.03 -5.62
CA SER A 172 15.93 6.03 -6.45
C SER A 172 15.05 4.81 -6.13
N ILE A 173 13.74 4.93 -6.33
CA ILE A 173 12.78 3.83 -6.16
C ILE A 173 13.20 2.61 -6.99
N THR A 174 13.66 2.83 -8.23
CA THR A 174 14.13 1.78 -9.16
C THR A 174 15.42 1.07 -8.71
N ARG A 175 16.08 1.56 -7.66
CA ARG A 175 17.19 0.83 -7.01
C ARG A 175 16.68 -0.26 -6.06
N VAL A 176 15.46 -0.13 -5.58
CA VAL A 176 14.78 -1.10 -4.71
C VAL A 176 13.90 -2.02 -5.56
N LEU A 177 12.99 -1.47 -6.35
CA LEU A 177 12.24 -2.20 -7.38
C LEU A 177 13.08 -2.22 -8.66
N ASN A 178 13.93 -3.24 -8.79
CA ASN A 178 14.95 -3.28 -9.84
C ASN A 178 14.63 -4.22 -11.02
N ASP A 179 13.47 -4.87 -11.00
CA ASP A 179 12.98 -5.65 -12.11
C ASP A 179 12.64 -4.77 -13.34
N ASN A 180 12.62 -5.38 -14.52
CA ASN A 180 12.46 -4.66 -15.77
C ASN A 180 11.09 -3.99 -15.92
N GLU A 181 10.03 -4.63 -15.41
CA GLU A 181 8.66 -4.11 -15.52
C GLU A 181 8.46 -2.90 -14.61
N SER A 182 8.93 -2.98 -13.36
CA SER A 182 8.92 -1.85 -12.43
C SER A 182 9.73 -0.67 -12.96
N LYS A 183 10.95 -0.90 -13.46
CA LYS A 183 11.77 0.16 -14.06
C LYS A 183 11.05 0.84 -15.23
N LYS A 184 10.50 0.04 -16.14
CA LYS A 184 9.75 0.56 -17.30
C LYS A 184 8.56 1.40 -16.84
N PHE A 185 7.78 0.90 -15.88
CA PHE A 185 6.63 1.63 -15.31
C PHE A 185 7.04 3.00 -14.76
N PHE A 186 8.10 3.06 -13.95
CA PHE A 186 8.60 4.33 -13.41
C PHE A 186 9.14 5.27 -14.49
N GLU A 187 9.89 4.76 -15.46
CA GLU A 187 10.45 5.57 -16.56
C GLU A 187 9.36 6.18 -17.46
N GLU A 188 8.32 5.42 -17.77
CA GLU A 188 7.21 5.88 -18.62
C GLU A 188 6.33 6.92 -17.90
N ASN A 189 6.24 6.86 -16.59
CA ASN A 189 5.30 7.69 -15.83
C ASN A 189 5.94 8.91 -15.15
N ARG A 190 7.25 8.91 -14.84
CA ARG A 190 7.90 9.99 -14.08
C ARG A 190 7.79 11.38 -14.70
N THR A 191 7.68 11.49 -16.03
CA THR A 191 7.52 12.78 -16.70
C THR A 191 6.13 13.37 -16.50
N GLN A 192 5.11 12.52 -16.53
CA GLN A 192 3.73 12.92 -16.31
C GLN A 192 3.42 13.10 -14.82
N TYR A 193 4.07 12.31 -13.96
CA TYR A 193 3.89 12.30 -12.51
C TYR A 193 5.24 12.53 -11.80
N PRO A 194 5.76 13.77 -11.78
CA PRO A 194 7.08 14.06 -11.22
C PRO A 194 7.19 13.74 -9.72
N ASP A 195 6.08 13.71 -8.98
CA ASP A 195 6.04 13.30 -7.57
C ASP A 195 6.38 11.83 -7.33
N MET A 196 6.47 11.02 -8.39
CA MET A 196 7.01 9.66 -8.33
C MET A 196 8.54 9.61 -8.39
N ASP A 197 9.20 10.65 -8.91
CA ASP A 197 10.68 10.70 -9.06
C ASP A 197 11.33 11.21 -7.77
N ILE A 198 11.09 10.52 -6.68
CA ILE A 198 11.66 10.83 -5.37
C ILE A 198 12.73 9.82 -4.96
N LYS A 199 13.59 10.26 -4.06
CA LYS A 199 14.54 9.35 -3.39
C LYS A 199 13.94 8.84 -2.08
N ILE A 200 14.17 7.56 -1.82
CA ILE A 200 13.75 6.88 -0.60
C ILE A 200 14.98 6.43 0.20
N PRO A 201 14.88 6.30 1.53
CA PRO A 201 15.93 5.69 2.32
C PRO A 201 16.19 4.27 1.84
N PHE A 202 17.45 3.88 1.67
CA PHE A 202 17.77 2.49 1.32
C PHE A 202 17.33 1.51 2.42
N LEU A 203 17.29 1.96 3.66
CA LEU A 203 16.80 1.17 4.80
C LEU A 203 15.29 0.88 4.76
N THR A 204 14.54 1.48 3.82
CA THR A 204 13.17 1.03 3.49
C THR A 204 13.15 -0.47 3.18
N VAL A 205 14.22 -1.02 2.58
CA VAL A 205 14.33 -2.46 2.32
C VAL A 205 14.30 -3.27 3.62
N LYS A 206 14.92 -2.77 4.71
CA LYS A 206 14.87 -3.42 6.02
C LYS A 206 13.46 -3.40 6.60
N GLU A 207 12.76 -2.26 6.52
CA GLU A 207 11.35 -2.16 6.93
C GLU A 207 10.48 -3.18 6.17
N MET A 208 10.76 -3.37 4.87
CA MET A 208 10.04 -4.35 4.04
C MET A 208 10.38 -5.80 4.41
N LEU A 209 11.64 -6.12 4.76
CA LEU A 209 12.03 -7.46 5.23
C LEU A 209 11.30 -7.83 6.54
N ASP A 210 11.17 -6.88 7.45
CA ASP A 210 10.54 -7.08 8.75
C ASP A 210 8.99 -7.16 8.64
N TYR A 211 8.41 -6.65 7.55
CA TYR A 211 6.98 -6.59 7.34
C TYR A 211 6.38 -7.94 6.91
N LYS A 212 5.39 -8.42 7.67
CA LYS A 212 4.75 -9.73 7.48
C LYS A 212 3.22 -9.60 7.46
N PRO A 213 2.61 -9.24 6.33
CA PRO A 213 1.14 -9.15 6.17
C PRO A 213 0.39 -10.40 6.65
N VAL A 214 1.00 -11.58 6.53
CA VAL A 214 0.44 -12.87 6.97
C VAL A 214 0.04 -12.87 8.45
N GLN A 215 0.74 -12.12 9.30
CA GLN A 215 0.43 -12.01 10.72
C GLN A 215 -0.89 -11.27 10.97
N TYR A 216 -1.21 -10.29 10.14
CA TYR A 216 -2.50 -9.61 10.15
C TYR A 216 -3.59 -10.46 9.48
N ALA A 217 -3.27 -11.14 8.37
CA ALA A 217 -4.23 -11.98 7.66
C ALA A 217 -4.87 -13.03 8.58
N ALA A 218 -4.11 -13.61 9.51
CA ALA A 218 -4.59 -14.54 10.51
C ALA A 218 -5.57 -13.94 11.54
N GLN A 219 -5.76 -12.63 11.56
CA GLN A 219 -6.63 -11.91 12.50
C GLN A 219 -7.85 -11.29 11.82
N VAL A 220 -7.89 -11.31 10.47
CA VAL A 220 -9.00 -10.73 9.70
C VAL A 220 -10.24 -11.60 9.80
N THR A 221 -11.38 -10.99 10.13
CA THR A 221 -12.67 -11.67 10.31
C THR A 221 -13.70 -11.31 9.22
N CYS A 222 -13.37 -10.38 8.33
CA CYS A 222 -14.26 -10.01 7.23
C CYS A 222 -13.95 -10.81 5.95
N PRO A 223 -14.92 -10.97 5.03
CA PRO A 223 -14.69 -11.58 3.73
C PRO A 223 -13.50 -10.97 3.00
N SER A 224 -12.63 -11.83 2.47
CA SER A 224 -11.39 -11.44 1.82
C SER A 224 -11.28 -12.07 0.43
N LEU A 225 -11.05 -11.26 -0.58
CA LEU A 225 -10.69 -11.71 -1.93
C LEU A 225 -9.21 -11.50 -2.14
N ILE A 226 -8.48 -12.57 -2.44
CA ILE A 226 -7.05 -12.53 -2.75
C ILE A 226 -6.87 -12.83 -4.24
N VAL A 227 -6.23 -11.90 -4.95
CA VAL A 227 -5.99 -11.98 -6.39
C VAL A 227 -4.49 -12.11 -6.63
N VAL A 228 -4.08 -13.12 -7.37
CA VAL A 228 -2.70 -13.39 -7.74
C VAL A 228 -2.53 -13.45 -9.24
N ALA A 229 -1.33 -13.16 -9.75
CA ALA A 229 -0.97 -13.38 -11.13
C ALA A 229 0.00 -14.58 -11.21
N GLU A 230 -0.27 -15.51 -12.12
CA GLU A 230 0.50 -16.75 -12.22
C GLU A 230 1.98 -16.54 -12.57
N LYS A 231 2.28 -15.47 -13.30
CA LYS A 231 3.62 -15.12 -13.79
C LYS A 231 4.20 -13.89 -13.10
N ASP A 232 3.69 -13.51 -11.92
CA ASP A 232 4.24 -12.39 -11.16
C ASP A 232 5.64 -12.76 -10.63
N THR A 233 6.64 -12.00 -11.05
CA THR A 233 8.03 -12.19 -10.63
C THR A 233 8.43 -11.27 -9.48
N VAL A 234 7.60 -10.27 -9.16
CA VAL A 234 7.81 -9.34 -8.04
C VAL A 234 7.21 -9.89 -6.76
N ASN A 235 5.96 -10.36 -6.86
CA ASN A 235 5.23 -11.00 -5.75
C ASN A 235 4.75 -12.38 -6.20
N PRO A 236 5.59 -13.43 -6.08
CA PRO A 236 5.24 -14.79 -6.52
C PRO A 236 3.89 -15.25 -5.98
N LYS A 237 3.11 -15.96 -6.79
CA LYS A 237 1.75 -16.40 -6.45
C LYS A 237 1.67 -17.18 -5.13
N GLU A 238 2.75 -17.86 -4.76
CA GLU A 238 2.89 -18.61 -3.50
C GLU A 238 2.69 -17.71 -2.28
N GLN A 239 3.09 -16.42 -2.39
CA GLN A 239 2.87 -15.43 -1.34
C GLN A 239 1.37 -15.12 -1.16
N GLY A 240 0.61 -15.00 -2.25
CA GLY A 240 -0.84 -14.82 -2.18
C GLY A 240 -1.56 -16.08 -1.67
N ILE A 241 -1.08 -17.28 -2.02
CA ILE A 241 -1.58 -18.55 -1.48
C ILE A 241 -1.32 -18.65 0.03
N GLU A 242 -0.15 -18.21 0.50
CA GLU A 242 0.16 -18.16 1.95
C GLU A 242 -0.80 -17.22 2.69
N LEU A 243 -1.10 -16.03 2.12
CA LEU A 243 -2.12 -15.13 2.66
C LEU A 243 -3.50 -15.79 2.73
N TYR A 244 -3.93 -16.44 1.66
CA TYR A 244 -5.22 -17.14 1.60
C TYR A 244 -5.35 -18.21 2.68
N ASN A 245 -4.32 -19.03 2.85
CA ASN A 245 -4.31 -20.10 3.84
C ASN A 245 -4.27 -19.57 5.29
N SER A 246 -3.93 -18.31 5.49
CA SER A 246 -3.81 -17.68 6.80
C SER A 246 -5.05 -16.90 7.22
N VAL A 247 -5.92 -16.52 6.28
CA VAL A 247 -7.21 -15.88 6.62
C VAL A 247 -8.10 -16.90 7.32
N MET A 248 -8.69 -16.53 8.45
CA MET A 248 -9.65 -17.38 9.16
C MET A 248 -10.91 -17.58 8.30
N HIS A 249 -11.26 -18.81 8.05
CA HIS A 249 -12.44 -19.23 7.29
C HIS A 249 -13.66 -19.43 8.19
#